data_54392b62dd0de8eab101c9ab8be4d66a
#
_entry.id   54392b62dd0de8eab101c9ab8be4d66a
#
_cell.length_a   1.000
_cell.length_b   1.000
_cell.length_c   1.000
_cell.angle_alpha   90.00
_cell.angle_beta   90.00
_cell.angle_gamma   90.00
#
_symmetry.space_group_name_H-M   'P 1'
#
loop_
_entity.id
_entity.type
_entity.pdbx_description
1 polymer ?
#
loop_
_entity_poly.entity_id
_entity_poly.type
_entity_poly.pdbx_seq_one_letter_code
_entity_poly.pdbx_strand_id
1 'polypeptide(L)'
;MLVQPVHVDDVVDALVKLVRSAPLAGEPYPLSAWARRVPLVGAEALPLAAYMAQLRHALGLGRQWRVALPRPLVVLLAWAGSVLPGVPFDRAALAMLERGNTDDPAATRALLGRSPRPVGRFIPAGSARMERMQALLAWLLPVLRFSIALVWLFTAYVSAFAWPVADSLALLARSGVPAQLGPFMLYSASAMDALFGLATLALPCRWRSKLWLAQMALIMLYSLIIAWRLPEFVWHPYGPLTKNLPMLAALWLLYELEKPWTT
;
A
#
# COMPACT_ATOMS: atom_id res chain seq x y z
N MET A 1 7.03 -7.23 23.67
CA MET A 1 7.18 -8.23 22.60
C MET A 1 8.64 -8.25 22.17
N LEU A 2 9.31 -9.41 22.32
CA LEU A 2 10.68 -9.61 21.87
C LEU A 2 10.67 -10.38 20.56
N VAL A 3 11.52 -9.98 19.63
CA VAL A 3 11.73 -10.64 18.34
C VAL A 3 13.22 -10.85 18.13
N GLN A 4 13.58 -11.92 17.45
CA GLN A 4 14.97 -12.26 17.13
C GLN A 4 15.10 -12.50 15.62
N PRO A 5 15.05 -11.42 14.82
CA PRO A 5 14.96 -11.52 13.38
C PRO A 5 16.26 -12.07 12.80
N VAL A 6 16.13 -12.96 11.82
CA VAL A 6 17.24 -13.51 11.03
C VAL A 6 17.15 -12.99 9.60
N HIS A 7 18.30 -12.67 9.00
CA HIS A 7 18.33 -12.22 7.60
C HIS A 7 18.02 -13.40 6.66
N VAL A 8 17.30 -13.13 5.58
CA VAL A 8 16.89 -14.17 4.63
C VAL A 8 18.09 -14.93 4.04
N ASP A 9 19.19 -14.24 3.70
CA ASP A 9 20.40 -14.91 3.18
C ASP A 9 21.02 -15.86 4.23
N ASP A 10 20.96 -15.52 5.53
CA ASP A 10 21.46 -16.40 6.59
C ASP A 10 20.59 -17.65 6.70
N VAL A 11 19.27 -17.53 6.47
CA VAL A 11 18.36 -18.68 6.39
C VAL A 11 18.70 -19.53 5.17
N VAL A 12 18.89 -18.91 4.01
CA VAL A 12 19.27 -19.61 2.77
C VAL A 12 20.62 -20.34 2.95
N ASP A 13 21.64 -19.67 3.51
CA ASP A 13 22.94 -20.27 3.79
C ASP A 13 22.82 -21.48 4.72
N ALA A 14 22.00 -21.37 5.78
CA ALA A 14 21.76 -22.46 6.71
C ALA A 14 21.06 -23.65 6.02
N LEU A 15 20.02 -23.39 5.22
CA LEU A 15 19.30 -24.43 4.46
C LEU A 15 20.20 -25.11 3.43
N VAL A 16 21.01 -24.37 2.69
CA VAL A 16 21.97 -24.93 1.73
C VAL A 16 22.98 -25.84 2.42
N LYS A 17 23.49 -25.45 3.59
CA LYS A 17 24.41 -26.29 4.37
C LYS A 17 23.72 -27.57 4.87
N LEU A 18 22.49 -27.47 5.37
CA LEU A 18 21.71 -28.62 5.80
C LEU A 18 21.48 -29.62 4.64
N VAL A 19 21.11 -29.10 3.45
CA VAL A 19 20.91 -29.95 2.27
C VAL A 19 22.22 -30.61 1.81
N ARG A 20 23.34 -29.88 1.85
CA ARG A 20 24.66 -30.42 1.45
C ARG A 20 25.22 -31.42 2.45
N SER A 21 24.84 -31.32 3.71
CA SER A 21 25.24 -32.29 4.76
C SER A 21 24.30 -33.48 4.86
N ALA A 22 23.23 -33.52 4.05
CA ALA A 22 22.33 -34.65 3.96
C ALA A 22 23.08 -35.87 3.34
N PRO A 23 22.91 -37.08 3.86
CA PRO A 23 23.47 -38.29 3.25
C PRO A 23 23.01 -38.44 1.81
N LEU A 24 23.90 -38.97 0.95
CA LEU A 24 23.56 -39.28 -0.43
C LEU A 24 22.45 -40.34 -0.49
N ALA A 25 21.65 -40.30 -1.57
CA ALA A 25 20.54 -41.25 -1.76
C ALA A 25 21.02 -42.69 -1.68
N GLY A 26 20.52 -43.46 -0.71
CA GLY A 26 20.87 -44.85 -0.49
C GLY A 26 21.59 -45.12 0.86
N GLU A 27 22.07 -44.10 1.55
CA GLU A 27 22.56 -44.27 2.90
C GLU A 27 21.42 -44.17 3.95
N PRO A 28 21.46 -45.01 5.02
CA PRO A 28 20.44 -44.89 6.04
C PRO A 28 20.50 -43.51 6.70
N TYR A 29 19.45 -42.76 6.56
CA TYR A 29 19.28 -41.45 7.19
C TYR A 29 19.33 -41.64 8.72
N PRO A 30 20.28 -41.04 9.43
CA PRO A 30 20.24 -41.07 10.89
C PRO A 30 19.08 -40.17 11.35
N LEU A 31 17.86 -40.74 11.35
CA LEU A 31 16.62 -40.07 11.78
C LEU A 31 16.76 -39.35 13.13
N SER A 32 17.66 -39.86 14.00
CA SER A 32 17.97 -39.25 15.29
C SER A 32 18.67 -37.86 15.19
N ALA A 33 19.43 -37.59 14.13
CA ALA A 33 20.14 -36.32 13.96
C ALA A 33 19.21 -35.20 13.42
N TRP A 34 18.17 -35.57 12.65
CA TRP A 34 17.25 -34.64 11.97
C TRP A 34 15.88 -34.51 12.65
N ALA A 35 15.56 -35.37 13.62
CA ALA A 35 14.35 -35.27 14.42
C ALA A 35 14.34 -34.05 15.38
N ARG A 36 15.44 -33.32 15.48
CA ARG A 36 15.55 -32.13 16.31
C ARG A 36 15.10 -30.89 15.52
N ARG A 37 14.13 -30.18 16.08
CA ARG A 37 13.84 -28.80 15.62
C ARG A 37 15.07 -27.95 15.90
N VAL A 38 15.63 -27.37 14.84
CA VAL A 38 16.78 -26.46 14.93
C VAL A 38 16.25 -25.03 14.85
N PRO A 39 16.34 -24.27 15.93
CA PRO A 39 15.92 -22.86 15.87
C PRO A 39 16.87 -22.05 14.97
N LEU A 40 16.33 -21.38 13.98
CA LEU A 40 17.06 -20.39 13.17
C LEU A 40 16.67 -19.00 13.67
N VAL A 41 17.53 -18.38 14.44
CA VAL A 41 17.30 -17.06 15.05
C VAL A 41 18.46 -16.14 14.78
N GLY A 42 18.19 -14.82 14.85
CA GLY A 42 19.20 -13.78 14.67
C GLY A 42 20.21 -13.72 15.83
N ALA A 43 21.18 -12.82 15.72
CA ALA A 43 22.26 -12.67 16.69
C ALA A 43 21.76 -12.24 18.08
N GLU A 44 20.75 -11.40 18.13
CA GLU A 44 20.24 -10.74 19.32
C GLU A 44 18.71 -10.71 19.37
N ALA A 45 18.15 -10.89 20.55
CA ALA A 45 16.73 -10.67 20.80
C ALA A 45 16.50 -9.17 21.10
N LEU A 46 15.58 -8.54 20.37
CA LEU A 46 15.30 -7.11 20.46
C LEU A 46 13.80 -6.86 20.71
N PRO A 47 13.44 -5.79 21.45
CA PRO A 47 12.08 -5.30 21.41
C PRO A 47 11.65 -4.98 19.97
N LEU A 48 10.43 -5.33 19.57
CA LEU A 48 9.90 -5.06 18.23
C LEU A 48 10.07 -3.58 17.82
N ALA A 49 9.87 -2.67 18.78
CA ALA A 49 10.05 -1.23 18.54
C ALA A 49 11.51 -0.86 18.24
N ALA A 50 12.50 -1.53 18.85
CA ALA A 50 13.91 -1.31 18.59
C ALA A 50 14.31 -1.90 17.22
N TYR A 51 13.80 -3.09 16.89
CA TYR A 51 13.96 -3.69 15.57
C TYR A 51 13.47 -2.76 14.45
N MET A 52 12.23 -2.28 14.56
CA MET A 52 11.67 -1.34 13.59
C MET A 52 12.45 -0.01 13.51
N ALA A 53 12.97 0.48 14.64
CA ALA A 53 13.80 1.69 14.66
C ALA A 53 15.12 1.49 13.92
N GLN A 54 15.78 0.33 14.08
CA GLN A 54 17.02 0.01 13.38
C GLN A 54 16.79 -0.11 11.87
N LEU A 55 15.72 -0.78 11.41
CA LEU A 55 15.38 -0.87 9.99
C LEU A 55 15.10 0.52 9.39
N ARG A 56 14.32 1.35 10.09
CA ARG A 56 14.05 2.72 9.63
C ARG A 56 15.32 3.55 9.53
N HIS A 57 16.23 3.41 10.49
CA HIS A 57 17.53 4.09 10.45
C HIS A 57 18.35 3.62 9.24
N ALA A 58 18.42 2.31 8.98
CA ALA A 58 19.13 1.77 7.82
C ALA A 58 18.54 2.25 6.48
N LEU A 59 17.23 2.49 6.42
CA LEU A 59 16.53 3.09 5.27
C LEU A 59 16.68 4.62 5.19
N GLY A 60 17.35 5.27 6.15
CA GLY A 60 17.42 6.73 6.22
C GLY A 60 16.04 7.39 6.42
N LEU A 61 15.07 6.65 6.96
CA LEU A 61 13.77 7.19 7.35
C LEU A 61 13.89 7.86 8.72
N GLY A 62 13.34 9.06 8.85
CA GLY A 62 13.38 9.82 10.10
C GLY A 62 12.75 9.10 11.30
N ARG A 63 12.73 9.78 12.45
CA ARG A 63 12.19 9.26 13.71
C ARG A 63 10.76 8.73 13.53
N GLN A 64 10.48 7.52 14.04
CA GLN A 64 9.14 6.96 13.99
C GLN A 64 8.22 7.60 15.02
N TRP A 65 7.00 7.88 14.61
CA TRP A 65 5.92 8.18 15.54
C TRP A 65 5.44 6.88 16.16
N ARG A 66 5.29 6.87 17.47
CA ARG A 66 4.80 5.70 18.20
C ARG A 66 3.46 6.04 18.81
N VAL A 67 2.43 5.33 18.41
CA VAL A 67 1.10 5.42 19.02
C VAL A 67 0.88 4.13 19.79
N ALA A 68 0.72 4.26 21.10
CA ALA A 68 0.35 3.13 21.94
C ALA A 68 -1.14 2.86 21.75
N LEU A 69 -1.48 1.72 21.19
CA LEU A 69 -2.86 1.29 21.06
C LEU A 69 -3.26 0.45 22.28
N PRO A 70 -4.43 0.71 22.88
CA PRO A 70 -4.99 -0.16 23.91
C PRO A 70 -5.17 -1.59 23.39
N ARG A 71 -4.87 -2.58 24.26
CA ARG A 71 -4.94 -4.00 23.88
C ARG A 71 -6.28 -4.42 23.24
N PRO A 72 -7.46 -3.97 23.72
CA PRO A 72 -8.73 -4.31 23.08
C PRO A 72 -8.79 -3.88 21.61
N LEU A 73 -8.26 -2.69 21.29
CA LEU A 73 -8.22 -2.18 19.92
C LEU A 73 -7.26 -3.00 19.03
N VAL A 74 -6.12 -3.42 19.57
CA VAL A 74 -5.17 -4.30 18.85
C VAL A 74 -5.82 -5.65 18.53
N VAL A 75 -6.57 -6.23 19.48
CA VAL A 75 -7.31 -7.48 19.27
C VAL A 75 -8.41 -7.31 18.21
N LEU A 76 -9.15 -6.19 18.26
CA LEU A 76 -10.18 -5.89 17.26
C LEU A 76 -9.57 -5.74 15.85
N LEU A 77 -8.44 -5.04 15.74
CA LEU A 77 -7.72 -4.88 14.47
C LEU A 77 -7.20 -6.23 13.93
N ALA A 78 -6.67 -7.08 14.81
CA ALA A 78 -6.23 -8.41 14.44
C ALA A 78 -7.40 -9.31 14.00
N TRP A 79 -8.57 -9.17 14.63
CA TRP A 79 -9.78 -9.86 14.20
C TRP A 79 -10.26 -9.36 12.83
N ALA A 80 -10.31 -8.06 12.61
CA ALA A 80 -10.63 -7.47 11.31
C ALA A 80 -9.64 -7.91 10.22
N GLY A 81 -8.34 -7.96 10.52
CA GLY A 81 -7.31 -8.48 9.63
C GLY A 81 -7.50 -9.95 9.26
N SER A 82 -8.07 -10.76 10.16
CA SER A 82 -8.36 -12.18 9.87
C SER A 82 -9.51 -12.37 8.85
N VAL A 83 -10.36 -11.36 8.66
CA VAL A 83 -11.50 -11.38 7.73
C VAL A 83 -11.13 -10.74 6.38
N LEU A 84 -10.20 -9.79 6.38
CA LEU A 84 -9.81 -9.05 5.18
C LEU A 84 -8.65 -9.75 4.46
N PRO A 85 -8.79 -10.15 3.20
CA PRO A 85 -7.72 -10.79 2.44
C PRO A 85 -6.54 -9.80 2.22
N GLY A 86 -5.32 -10.31 2.39
CA GLY A 86 -4.09 -9.53 2.13
C GLY A 86 -3.64 -8.62 3.28
N VAL A 87 -4.30 -8.65 4.43
CA VAL A 87 -3.83 -7.94 5.64
C VAL A 87 -2.86 -8.84 6.41
N PRO A 88 -1.57 -8.45 6.56
CA PRO A 88 -0.55 -9.29 7.20
C PRO A 88 -0.68 -9.35 8.73
N PHE A 89 -1.49 -8.51 9.35
CA PHE A 89 -1.71 -8.47 10.79
C PHE A 89 -3.06 -9.11 11.12
N ASP A 90 -3.03 -10.36 11.53
CA ASP A 90 -4.18 -11.17 11.93
C ASP A 90 -4.02 -11.69 13.37
N ARG A 91 -4.97 -12.52 13.82
CA ARG A 91 -4.94 -13.12 15.16
C ARG A 91 -3.76 -14.06 15.34
N ALA A 92 -3.32 -14.76 14.30
CA ALA A 92 -2.17 -15.65 14.37
C ALA A 92 -0.88 -14.86 14.53
N ALA A 93 -0.71 -13.78 13.76
CA ALA A 93 0.41 -12.85 13.88
C ALA A 93 0.45 -12.20 15.28
N LEU A 94 -0.70 -11.78 15.82
CA LEU A 94 -0.76 -11.26 17.19
C LEU A 94 -0.34 -12.28 18.23
N ALA A 95 -0.84 -13.51 18.15
CA ALA A 95 -0.48 -14.60 19.07
C ALA A 95 1.01 -14.96 18.98
N MET A 96 1.60 -14.96 17.79
CA MET A 96 3.04 -15.14 17.60
C MET A 96 3.85 -14.02 18.25
N LEU A 97 3.43 -12.78 18.10
CA LEU A 97 4.10 -11.62 18.71
C LEU A 97 3.97 -11.62 20.24
N GLU A 98 2.82 -12.02 20.79
CA GLU A 98 2.62 -12.11 22.25
C GLU A 98 3.44 -13.24 22.88
N ARG A 99 3.56 -14.37 22.19
CA ARG A 99 4.36 -15.52 22.66
C ARG A 99 5.86 -15.20 22.68
N GLY A 100 6.30 -14.29 21.84
CA GLY A 100 7.70 -14.05 21.54
C GLY A 100 8.26 -15.10 20.57
N ASN A 101 9.34 -14.73 19.89
CA ASN A 101 9.99 -15.59 18.90
C ASN A 101 11.52 -15.47 19.10
N THR A 102 11.99 -16.02 20.22
CA THR A 102 13.41 -15.94 20.63
C THR A 102 13.91 -17.31 21.05
N ASP A 103 15.17 -17.61 20.74
CA ASP A 103 15.84 -18.85 21.12
C ASP A 103 17.36 -18.61 21.23
N ASP A 104 18.13 -19.63 21.64
CA ASP A 104 19.58 -19.55 21.67
C ASP A 104 20.17 -19.49 20.25
N PRO A 105 20.95 -18.45 19.90
CA PRO A 105 21.58 -18.35 18.58
C PRO A 105 22.73 -19.33 18.34
N ALA A 106 23.11 -20.16 19.33
CA ALA A 106 24.19 -21.13 19.20
C ALA A 106 23.98 -22.09 18.03
N ALA A 107 22.77 -22.63 17.86
CA ALA A 107 22.44 -23.51 16.75
C ALA A 107 22.57 -22.82 15.39
N THR A 108 22.11 -21.57 15.25
CA THR A 108 22.27 -20.78 14.03
C THR A 108 23.75 -20.50 13.73
N ARG A 109 24.55 -20.14 14.75
CA ARG A 109 26.00 -19.91 14.61
C ARG A 109 26.73 -21.18 14.16
N ALA A 110 26.41 -22.33 14.75
CA ALA A 110 27.00 -23.59 14.36
C ALA A 110 26.70 -23.97 12.91
N LEU A 111 25.46 -23.81 12.47
CA LEU A 111 25.07 -24.03 11.07
C LEU A 111 25.75 -23.05 10.11
N LEU A 112 25.77 -21.78 10.43
CA LEU A 112 26.38 -20.78 9.55
C LEU A 112 27.92 -20.82 9.56
N GLY A 113 28.54 -21.31 10.62
CA GLY A 113 29.99 -21.18 10.84
C GLY A 113 30.44 -19.76 11.13
N ARG A 114 29.49 -18.85 11.35
CA ARG A 114 29.69 -17.44 11.68
C ARG A 114 28.49 -16.91 12.48
N SER A 115 28.64 -15.73 13.09
CA SER A 115 27.49 -15.06 13.69
C SER A 115 26.46 -14.65 12.60
N PRO A 116 25.16 -14.77 12.89
CA PRO A 116 24.12 -14.20 12.03
C PRO A 116 24.33 -12.70 11.84
N ARG A 117 23.86 -12.18 10.73
CA ARG A 117 23.93 -10.72 10.43
C ARG A 117 23.18 -9.92 11.48
N PRO A 118 23.75 -8.85 12.03
CA PRO A 118 23.02 -7.95 12.91
C PRO A 118 21.99 -7.15 12.10
N VAL A 119 20.90 -6.75 12.74
CA VAL A 119 19.79 -6.03 12.11
C VAL A 119 20.24 -4.76 11.36
N GLY A 120 21.19 -4.04 11.90
CA GLY A 120 21.75 -2.85 11.24
C GLY A 120 22.44 -3.10 9.90
N ARG A 121 22.71 -4.38 9.53
CA ARG A 121 23.25 -4.80 8.25
C ARG A 121 22.27 -5.56 7.36
N PHE A 122 20.98 -5.58 7.73
CA PHE A 122 19.95 -6.24 6.92
C PHE A 122 19.75 -5.54 5.57
N ILE A 123 19.93 -4.23 5.55
CA ILE A 123 19.77 -3.41 4.36
C ILE A 123 21.17 -2.95 3.93
N PRO A 124 21.68 -3.45 2.80
CA PRO A 124 22.94 -2.98 2.25
C PRO A 124 22.88 -1.49 1.88
N ALA A 125 23.95 -0.74 2.14
CA ALA A 125 23.98 0.69 1.81
C ALA A 125 23.70 0.97 0.31
N GLY A 126 24.11 0.06 -0.58
CA GLY A 126 23.87 0.19 -2.02
C GLY A 126 22.39 0.07 -2.43
N SER A 127 21.58 -0.71 -1.70
CA SER A 127 20.14 -0.90 -1.99
C SER A 127 19.23 -0.01 -1.14
N ALA A 128 19.74 0.62 -0.10
CA ALA A 128 18.95 1.36 0.89
C ALA A 128 18.05 2.43 0.27
N ARG A 129 18.49 3.12 -0.78
CA ARG A 129 17.71 4.14 -1.49
C ARG A 129 16.50 3.50 -2.21
N MET A 130 16.70 2.39 -2.89
CA MET A 130 15.64 1.67 -3.61
C MET A 130 14.61 1.11 -2.63
N GLU A 131 15.08 0.46 -1.58
CA GLU A 131 14.23 -0.11 -0.54
C GLU A 131 13.44 0.95 0.21
N ARG A 132 14.06 2.11 0.47
CA ARG A 132 13.35 3.28 1.00
C ARG A 132 12.21 3.73 0.08
N MET A 133 12.46 3.84 -1.22
CA MET A 133 11.43 4.24 -2.19
C MET A 133 10.28 3.22 -2.20
N GLN A 134 10.59 1.93 -2.22
CA GLN A 134 9.58 0.88 -2.16
C GLN A 134 8.76 0.96 -0.87
N ALA A 135 9.43 1.12 0.28
CA ALA A 135 8.77 1.27 1.57
C ALA A 135 7.86 2.51 1.63
N LEU A 136 8.26 3.63 1.03
CA LEU A 136 7.42 4.84 0.96
C LEU A 136 6.23 4.63 0.02
N LEU A 137 6.43 4.09 -1.16
CA LEU A 137 5.36 3.85 -2.13
C LEU A 137 4.33 2.85 -1.60
N ALA A 138 4.75 1.85 -0.81
CA ALA A 138 3.86 0.84 -0.27
C ALA A 138 2.68 1.41 0.55
N TRP A 139 2.86 2.57 1.21
CA TRP A 139 1.79 3.21 1.96
C TRP A 139 1.27 4.51 1.32
N LEU A 140 2.12 5.25 0.58
CA LEU A 140 1.71 6.49 -0.08
C LEU A 140 0.74 6.24 -1.24
N LEU A 141 0.92 5.16 -2.02
CA LEU A 141 0.00 4.82 -3.10
C LEU A 141 -1.42 4.51 -2.62
N PRO A 142 -1.65 3.68 -1.59
CA PRO A 142 -2.97 3.54 -1.01
C PRO A 142 -3.59 4.85 -0.51
N VAL A 143 -2.80 5.71 0.15
CA VAL A 143 -3.28 7.04 0.59
C VAL A 143 -3.68 7.91 -0.60
N LEU A 144 -2.88 7.94 -1.66
CA LEU A 144 -3.19 8.70 -2.87
C LEU A 144 -4.48 8.18 -3.54
N ARG A 145 -4.64 6.85 -3.66
CA ARG A 145 -5.87 6.26 -4.21
C ARG A 145 -7.10 6.61 -3.37
N PHE A 146 -6.96 6.50 -2.05
CA PHE A 146 -8.04 6.87 -1.14
C PHE A 146 -8.43 8.34 -1.27
N SER A 147 -7.44 9.24 -1.38
CA SER A 147 -7.69 10.68 -1.59
C SER A 147 -8.42 10.95 -2.91
N ILE A 148 -8.02 10.29 -3.99
CA ILE A 148 -8.69 10.39 -5.30
C ILE A 148 -10.13 9.85 -5.22
N ALA A 149 -10.32 8.68 -4.61
CA ALA A 149 -11.64 8.11 -4.42
C ALA A 149 -12.57 9.03 -3.62
N LEU A 150 -12.03 9.63 -2.55
CA LEU A 150 -12.77 10.57 -1.72
C LEU A 150 -13.21 11.80 -2.54
N VAL A 151 -12.35 12.34 -3.40
CA VAL A 151 -12.71 13.47 -4.28
C VAL A 151 -13.89 13.08 -5.19
N TRP A 152 -13.80 11.94 -5.87
CA TRP A 152 -14.87 11.49 -6.77
C TRP A 152 -16.19 11.24 -6.03
N LEU A 153 -16.14 10.51 -4.90
CA LEU A 153 -17.35 10.21 -4.09
C LEU A 153 -17.96 11.48 -3.49
N PHE A 154 -17.13 12.39 -3.00
CA PHE A 154 -17.61 13.66 -2.46
C PHE A 154 -18.24 14.53 -3.54
N THR A 155 -17.63 14.61 -4.72
CA THR A 155 -18.20 15.33 -5.87
C THR A 155 -19.54 14.73 -6.29
N ALA A 156 -19.63 13.41 -6.38
CA ALA A 156 -20.88 12.71 -6.68
C ALA A 156 -21.98 13.05 -5.67
N TYR A 157 -21.66 13.00 -4.37
CA TYR A 157 -22.59 13.33 -3.29
C TYR A 157 -23.06 14.78 -3.37
N VAL A 158 -22.11 15.73 -3.53
CA VAL A 158 -22.46 17.15 -3.61
C VAL A 158 -23.32 17.42 -4.82
N SER A 159 -22.99 16.89 -5.99
CA SER A 159 -23.73 17.13 -7.23
C SER A 159 -25.13 16.51 -7.21
N ALA A 160 -25.31 15.37 -6.56
CA ALA A 160 -26.60 14.69 -6.54
C ALA A 160 -27.53 15.15 -5.41
N PHE A 161 -26.98 15.56 -4.24
CA PHE A 161 -27.79 15.72 -3.02
C PHE A 161 -27.56 17.03 -2.27
N ALA A 162 -26.36 17.61 -2.29
CA ALA A 162 -26.05 18.73 -1.41
C ALA A 162 -26.19 20.10 -2.10
N TRP A 163 -25.93 20.17 -3.40
CA TRP A 163 -26.03 21.43 -4.16
C TRP A 163 -27.43 21.61 -4.74
N PRO A 164 -28.00 22.85 -4.80
CA PRO A 164 -29.30 23.09 -5.39
C PRO A 164 -29.37 22.64 -6.86
N VAL A 165 -30.30 21.78 -7.16
CA VAL A 165 -30.49 21.20 -8.50
C VAL A 165 -30.72 22.29 -9.55
N ALA A 166 -31.48 23.36 -9.21
CA ALA A 166 -31.74 24.48 -10.10
C ALA A 166 -30.46 25.17 -10.58
N ASP A 167 -29.47 25.36 -9.67
CA ASP A 167 -28.20 26.00 -10.00
C ASP A 167 -27.34 25.11 -10.91
N SER A 168 -27.36 23.78 -10.63
CA SER A 168 -26.67 22.80 -11.47
C SER A 168 -27.26 22.76 -12.89
N LEU A 169 -28.59 22.79 -13.01
CA LEU A 169 -29.26 22.82 -14.31
C LEU A 169 -28.99 24.13 -15.07
N ALA A 170 -28.94 25.27 -14.38
CA ALA A 170 -28.55 26.53 -14.97
C ALA A 170 -27.12 26.54 -15.55
N LEU A 171 -26.17 25.93 -14.81
CA LEU A 171 -24.79 25.75 -15.30
C LEU A 171 -24.72 24.83 -16.53
N LEU A 172 -25.45 23.72 -16.51
CA LEU A 172 -25.54 22.78 -17.63
C LEU A 172 -26.13 23.46 -18.87
N ALA A 173 -27.20 24.26 -18.72
CA ALA A 173 -27.80 25.01 -19.82
C ALA A 173 -26.79 25.99 -20.42
N ARG A 174 -26.04 26.72 -19.59
CA ARG A 174 -24.93 27.62 -20.03
C ARG A 174 -23.81 26.87 -20.74
N SER A 175 -23.57 25.61 -20.36
CA SER A 175 -22.60 24.73 -21.03
C SER A 175 -23.09 24.19 -22.37
N GLY A 176 -24.35 24.48 -22.75
CA GLY A 176 -24.97 24.09 -24.02
C GLY A 176 -25.81 22.79 -23.96
N VAL A 177 -26.14 22.33 -22.78
CA VAL A 177 -27.02 21.16 -22.59
C VAL A 177 -28.49 21.63 -22.75
N PRO A 178 -29.30 20.96 -23.63
CA PRO A 178 -30.72 21.25 -23.74
C PRO A 178 -31.45 21.02 -22.40
N ALA A 179 -32.40 21.88 -22.06
CA ALA A 179 -33.11 21.84 -20.78
C ALA A 179 -33.75 20.48 -20.48
N GLN A 180 -34.30 19.80 -21.51
CA GLN A 180 -34.91 18.48 -21.38
C GLN A 180 -33.91 17.39 -20.93
N LEU A 181 -32.63 17.53 -21.30
CA LEU A 181 -31.56 16.59 -20.96
C LEU A 181 -30.82 16.95 -19.66
N GLY A 182 -31.07 18.15 -19.12
CA GLY A 182 -30.38 18.64 -17.93
C GLY A 182 -30.39 17.68 -16.75
N PRO A 183 -31.57 17.23 -16.26
CA PRO A 183 -31.64 16.29 -15.14
C PRO A 183 -30.94 14.95 -15.43
N PHE A 184 -31.11 14.40 -16.63
CA PHE A 184 -30.43 13.16 -17.03
C PHE A 184 -28.90 13.33 -17.02
N MET A 185 -28.39 14.42 -17.57
CA MET A 185 -26.94 14.72 -17.60
C MET A 185 -26.38 14.91 -16.17
N LEU A 186 -27.11 15.63 -15.32
CA LEU A 186 -26.70 15.85 -13.93
C LEU A 186 -26.51 14.54 -13.15
N TYR A 187 -27.56 13.70 -13.16
CA TYR A 187 -27.54 12.45 -12.38
C TYR A 187 -26.64 11.38 -13.01
N SER A 188 -26.52 11.34 -14.34
CA SER A 188 -25.58 10.42 -14.99
C SER A 188 -24.12 10.82 -14.74
N ALA A 189 -23.80 12.12 -14.72
CA ALA A 189 -22.48 12.59 -14.33
C ALA A 189 -22.16 12.25 -12.87
N SER A 190 -23.12 12.50 -11.95
CA SER A 190 -22.95 12.16 -10.54
C SER A 190 -22.77 10.62 -10.33
N ALA A 191 -23.52 9.82 -11.07
CA ALA A 191 -23.37 8.35 -11.04
C ALA A 191 -22.00 7.91 -11.59
N MET A 192 -21.52 8.55 -12.64
CA MET A 192 -20.16 8.28 -13.19
C MET A 192 -19.08 8.63 -12.18
N ASP A 193 -19.19 9.78 -11.48
CA ASP A 193 -18.25 10.17 -10.43
C ASP A 193 -18.27 9.14 -9.28
N ALA A 194 -19.46 8.70 -8.85
CA ALA A 194 -19.58 7.66 -7.84
C ALA A 194 -18.93 6.34 -8.29
N LEU A 195 -19.17 5.95 -9.54
CA LEU A 195 -18.57 4.75 -10.13
C LEU A 195 -17.03 4.84 -10.14
N PHE A 196 -16.47 5.98 -10.53
CA PHE A 196 -15.02 6.20 -10.52
C PHE A 196 -14.45 6.13 -9.11
N GLY A 197 -15.12 6.74 -8.13
CA GLY A 197 -14.70 6.67 -6.73
C GLY A 197 -14.68 5.24 -6.20
N LEU A 198 -15.74 4.47 -6.41
CA LEU A 198 -15.84 3.06 -5.99
C LEU A 198 -14.84 2.19 -6.74
N ALA A 199 -14.71 2.38 -8.07
CA ALA A 199 -13.76 1.63 -8.89
C ALA A 199 -12.30 1.89 -8.45
N THR A 200 -11.97 3.11 -8.03
CA THR A 200 -10.64 3.46 -7.51
C THR A 200 -10.25 2.61 -6.29
N LEU A 201 -11.22 2.26 -5.44
CA LEU A 201 -10.99 1.44 -4.25
C LEU A 201 -11.05 -0.06 -4.53
N ALA A 202 -12.00 -0.50 -5.35
CA ALA A 202 -12.38 -1.91 -5.47
C ALA A 202 -11.78 -2.62 -6.70
N LEU A 203 -11.34 -1.89 -7.74
CA LEU A 203 -10.96 -2.50 -9.01
C LEU A 203 -9.64 -3.29 -8.88
N PRO A 204 -9.57 -4.53 -9.42
CA PRO A 204 -8.34 -5.31 -9.48
C PRO A 204 -7.22 -4.60 -10.26
N CYS A 205 -5.96 -4.84 -9.88
CA CYS A 205 -4.78 -4.16 -10.43
C CYS A 205 -4.74 -4.17 -11.97
N ARG A 206 -5.12 -5.30 -12.60
CA ARG A 206 -5.15 -5.48 -14.07
C ARG A 206 -6.00 -4.46 -14.85
N TRP A 207 -6.99 -3.84 -14.18
CA TRP A 207 -7.91 -2.88 -14.81
C TRP A 207 -7.63 -1.43 -14.42
N ARG A 208 -6.81 -1.20 -13.39
CA ARG A 208 -6.58 0.14 -12.82
C ARG A 208 -5.95 1.10 -13.83
N SER A 209 -5.03 0.66 -14.66
CA SER A 209 -4.41 1.52 -15.69
C SER A 209 -5.46 2.11 -16.65
N LYS A 210 -6.47 1.31 -17.05
CA LYS A 210 -7.58 1.80 -17.87
C LYS A 210 -8.47 2.77 -17.11
N LEU A 211 -8.68 2.53 -15.82
CA LEU A 211 -9.44 3.43 -14.95
C LEU A 211 -8.77 4.82 -14.85
N TRP A 212 -7.44 4.85 -14.65
CA TRP A 212 -6.70 6.11 -14.58
C TRP A 212 -6.80 6.92 -15.87
N LEU A 213 -6.69 6.25 -17.02
CA LEU A 213 -6.88 6.90 -18.32
C LEU A 213 -8.30 7.44 -18.50
N ALA A 214 -9.31 6.68 -18.10
CA ALA A 214 -10.72 7.12 -18.21
C ALA A 214 -11.00 8.33 -17.31
N GLN A 215 -10.48 8.34 -16.07
CA GLN A 215 -10.61 9.49 -15.17
C GLN A 215 -9.89 10.72 -15.73
N MET A 216 -8.66 10.58 -16.23
CA MET A 216 -7.94 11.70 -16.88
C MET A 216 -8.69 12.23 -18.09
N ALA A 217 -9.21 11.36 -18.94
CA ALA A 217 -9.98 11.75 -20.10
C ALA A 217 -11.25 12.55 -19.73
N LEU A 218 -11.97 12.11 -18.70
CA LEU A 218 -13.16 12.82 -18.21
C LEU A 218 -12.80 14.19 -17.62
N ILE A 219 -11.76 14.27 -16.79
CA ILE A 219 -11.30 15.55 -16.23
C ILE A 219 -10.89 16.53 -17.34
N MET A 220 -10.13 16.04 -18.33
CA MET A 220 -9.74 16.87 -19.46
C MET A 220 -10.94 17.34 -20.27
N LEU A 221 -11.89 16.42 -20.58
CA LEU A 221 -13.10 16.75 -21.33
C LEU A 221 -13.92 17.83 -20.61
N TYR A 222 -14.19 17.66 -19.31
CA TYR A 222 -14.92 18.64 -18.52
C TYR A 222 -14.17 19.96 -18.42
N SER A 223 -12.85 19.93 -18.21
CA SER A 223 -12.03 21.14 -18.16
C SER A 223 -12.07 21.92 -19.48
N LEU A 224 -12.03 21.23 -20.62
CA LEU A 224 -12.14 21.86 -21.94
C LEU A 224 -13.53 22.48 -22.18
N ILE A 225 -14.60 21.76 -21.84
CA ILE A 225 -15.98 22.26 -21.96
C ILE A 225 -16.17 23.51 -21.09
N ILE A 226 -15.72 23.45 -19.83
CA ILE A 226 -15.84 24.57 -18.91
C ILE A 226 -14.98 25.75 -19.38
N ALA A 227 -13.76 25.53 -19.81
CA ALA A 227 -12.90 26.62 -20.32
C ALA A 227 -13.49 27.30 -21.56
N TRP A 228 -14.16 26.54 -22.43
CA TRP A 228 -14.78 27.08 -23.65
C TRP A 228 -16.12 27.76 -23.39
N ARG A 229 -17.00 27.17 -22.61
CA ARG A 229 -18.38 27.62 -22.42
C ARG A 229 -18.56 28.56 -21.24
N LEU A 230 -17.69 28.46 -20.25
CA LEU A 230 -17.75 29.20 -18.99
C LEU A 230 -16.36 29.81 -18.66
N PRO A 231 -15.83 30.71 -19.52
CA PRO A 231 -14.46 31.22 -19.40
C PRO A 231 -14.18 31.92 -18.06
N GLU A 232 -15.21 32.43 -17.39
CA GLU A 232 -15.08 33.01 -16.06
C GLU A 232 -14.50 32.04 -15.02
N PHE A 233 -14.68 30.72 -15.17
CA PHE A 233 -14.10 29.72 -14.27
C PHE A 233 -12.60 29.52 -14.51
N VAL A 234 -12.05 29.91 -15.66
CA VAL A 234 -10.60 29.87 -15.91
C VAL A 234 -9.89 30.89 -15.02
N TRP A 235 -10.49 32.10 -14.91
CA TRP A 235 -9.92 33.22 -14.15
C TRP A 235 -10.49 33.32 -12.73
N HIS A 236 -11.30 32.38 -12.31
CA HIS A 236 -11.93 32.41 -11.00
C HIS A 236 -10.88 32.28 -9.89
N PRO A 237 -10.92 33.12 -8.83
CA PRO A 237 -9.90 33.16 -7.78
C PRO A 237 -9.74 31.83 -7.03
N TYR A 238 -10.77 30.97 -6.97
CA TYR A 238 -10.68 29.64 -6.39
C TYR A 238 -10.08 28.59 -7.33
N GLY A 239 -9.73 28.92 -8.56
CA GLY A 239 -9.02 28.10 -9.52
C GLY A 239 -9.63 26.71 -9.77
N PRO A 240 -10.93 26.58 -10.11
CA PRO A 240 -11.56 25.28 -10.24
C PRO A 240 -10.92 24.41 -11.32
N LEU A 241 -10.42 24.99 -12.40
CA LEU A 241 -9.74 24.29 -13.50
C LEU A 241 -8.26 24.04 -13.19
N THR A 242 -7.57 25.01 -12.57
CA THR A 242 -6.14 24.84 -12.25
C THR A 242 -5.90 23.76 -11.20
N LYS A 243 -6.86 23.51 -10.31
CA LYS A 243 -6.82 22.39 -9.35
C LYS A 243 -6.90 21.01 -10.00
N ASN A 244 -7.32 20.92 -11.24
CA ASN A 244 -7.30 19.66 -11.99
C ASN A 244 -5.88 19.26 -12.42
N LEU A 245 -4.92 20.18 -12.53
CA LEU A 245 -3.54 19.87 -12.91
C LEU A 245 -2.84 18.89 -11.95
N PRO A 246 -2.80 19.13 -10.62
CA PRO A 246 -2.22 18.16 -9.70
C PRO A 246 -3.00 16.84 -9.66
N MET A 247 -4.32 16.86 -9.89
CA MET A 247 -5.11 15.63 -9.99
C MET A 247 -4.72 14.79 -11.21
N LEU A 248 -4.56 15.43 -12.37
CA LEU A 248 -4.07 14.77 -13.59
C LEU A 248 -2.66 14.21 -13.42
N ALA A 249 -1.75 14.97 -12.78
CA ALA A 249 -0.40 14.51 -12.49
C ALA A 249 -0.40 13.28 -11.54
N ALA A 250 -1.27 13.28 -10.53
CA ALA A 250 -1.43 12.16 -9.62
C ALA A 250 -1.98 10.90 -10.31
N LEU A 251 -2.97 11.06 -11.18
CA LEU A 251 -3.53 9.97 -12.00
C LEU A 251 -2.51 9.43 -12.99
N TRP A 252 -1.72 10.30 -13.62
CA TRP A 252 -0.62 9.90 -14.50
C TRP A 252 0.45 9.10 -13.76
N LEU A 253 0.83 9.54 -12.55
CA LEU A 253 1.76 8.81 -11.69
C LEU A 253 1.23 7.41 -11.39
N LEU A 254 -0.05 7.28 -10.99
CA LEU A 254 -0.67 5.97 -10.74
C LEU A 254 -0.71 5.11 -11.99
N TYR A 255 -1.00 5.69 -13.15
CA TYR A 255 -0.97 4.99 -14.43
C TYR A 255 0.41 4.41 -14.71
N GLU A 256 1.48 5.23 -14.60
CA GLU A 256 2.85 4.77 -14.86
C GLU A 256 3.31 3.66 -13.91
N LEU A 257 2.92 3.76 -12.62
CA LEU A 257 3.32 2.78 -11.60
C LEU A 257 2.52 1.48 -11.66
N GLU A 258 1.32 1.48 -12.25
CA GLU A 258 0.40 0.33 -12.24
C GLU A 258 0.11 -0.23 -13.64
N LYS A 259 0.65 0.36 -14.68
CA LYS A 259 0.53 -0.23 -16.02
C LYS A 259 1.25 -1.57 -16.09
N PRO A 260 0.68 -2.57 -16.80
CA PRO A 260 1.36 -3.84 -17.01
C PRO A 260 2.71 -3.63 -17.69
N TRP A 261 3.73 -4.35 -17.23
CA TRP A 261 5.00 -4.39 -17.94
C TRP A 261 4.78 -5.08 -19.29
N THR A 262 5.02 -4.36 -20.37
CA THR A 262 5.13 -4.96 -21.69
C THR A 262 6.56 -5.45 -21.82
N THR A 263 6.77 -6.74 -21.63
CA THR A 263 8.01 -7.44 -22.02
C THR A 263 8.01 -7.69 -23.53
#